data_58bb6efe7f483f329dfa6d36a6053096
#
_entry.id   58bb6efe7f483f329dfa6d36a6053096
#
_cell.length_a   1.000
_cell.length_b   1.000
_cell.length_c   1.000
_cell.angle_alpha   90.00
_cell.angle_beta   90.00
_cell.angle_gamma   90.00
#
_symmetry.space_group_name_H-M   'P 1'
#
loop_
_entity.id
_entity.type
_entity.pdbx_description
1 polymer ?
#
loop_
_entity_poly.entity_id
_entity_poly.type
_entity_poly.pdbx_seq_one_letter_code
_entity_poly.pdbx_strand_id
1 'polypeptide(L)'
;WPEHLPLTARFGVIEFDGNDEETLQESIELTRQMKALGLDLLNVSVGFTIAETNIPWGPAFLGPIAQQVQQQAALPVASSWGIDTPQLAENAVASGQMDLVMIGRAHLANPHWSYVAAQQLQIDNPAWVLPAPYAHWLARRRVGGGSYSSACSLAHPTTGRTMVLARWRNDESSAGRTMVFA
;
A
#
# COMPACT_ATOMS: atom_id res chain seq x y z
N TRP A 1 -2.63 18.58 15.02
CA TRP A 1 -2.88 18.01 13.68
C TRP A 1 -4.35 18.20 13.31
N PRO A 2 -4.68 18.67 12.08
CA PRO A 2 -6.07 18.85 11.68
C PRO A 2 -6.82 17.51 11.59
N GLU A 3 -8.01 17.42 12.18
CA GLU A 3 -8.78 16.18 12.26
C GLU A 3 -9.18 15.59 10.89
N HIS A 4 -9.27 16.44 9.86
CA HIS A 4 -9.62 15.99 8.50
C HIS A 4 -8.44 15.40 7.71
N LEU A 5 -7.22 15.45 8.25
CA LEU A 5 -6.04 14.87 7.63
C LEU A 5 -5.66 13.55 8.32
N PRO A 6 -5.29 12.51 7.57
CA PRO A 6 -4.83 11.26 8.15
C PRO A 6 -3.50 11.46 8.88
N LEU A 7 -3.37 10.86 10.06
CA LEU A 7 -2.13 10.78 10.79
C LEU A 7 -1.50 9.40 10.57
N THR A 8 -0.31 9.36 10.01
CA THR A 8 0.41 8.11 9.79
C THR A 8 1.77 8.16 10.48
N ALA A 9 2.23 7.01 10.96
CA ALA A 9 3.55 6.86 11.54
C ALA A 9 4.32 5.71 10.89
N ARG A 10 5.63 5.74 10.97
CA ARG A 10 6.50 4.61 10.65
C ARG A 10 7.47 4.41 11.79
N PHE A 11 7.54 3.18 12.31
CA PHE A 11 8.62 2.77 13.21
C PHE A 11 8.96 1.28 13.05
N GLY A 12 10.12 0.89 13.58
CA GLY A 12 10.54 -0.50 13.64
C GLY A 12 9.80 -1.21 14.75
N VAL A 13 9.02 -2.22 14.39
CA VAL A 13 8.26 -3.03 15.34
C VAL A 13 9.03 -4.27 15.80
N ILE A 14 10.17 -4.54 15.16
CA ILE A 14 11.00 -5.73 15.36
C ILE A 14 12.46 -5.42 15.01
N GLU A 15 13.41 -6.12 15.62
CA GLU A 15 14.84 -5.93 15.37
C GLU A 15 15.52 -7.14 14.74
N PHE A 16 14.98 -8.34 14.89
CA PHE A 16 15.60 -9.62 14.49
C PHE A 16 16.89 -9.91 15.29
N ASP A 17 16.86 -9.63 16.58
CA ASP A 17 17.98 -9.78 17.50
C ASP A 17 17.87 -11.01 18.42
N GLY A 18 16.79 -11.78 18.26
CA GLY A 18 16.48 -12.95 19.08
C GLY A 18 15.49 -12.70 20.22
N ASN A 19 15.12 -11.45 20.50
CA ASN A 19 14.08 -11.07 21.46
C ASN A 19 12.80 -10.59 20.76
N ASP A 20 12.63 -11.05 19.53
CA ASP A 20 11.66 -10.53 18.59
C ASP A 20 10.20 -10.62 19.05
N GLU A 21 9.86 -11.66 19.82
CA GLU A 21 8.48 -11.83 20.29
C GLU A 21 8.12 -10.77 21.34
N GLU A 22 9.00 -10.50 22.29
CA GLU A 22 8.80 -9.47 23.31
C GLU A 22 8.74 -8.08 22.66
N THR A 23 9.72 -7.76 21.83
CA THR A 23 9.79 -6.49 21.08
C THR A 23 8.53 -6.25 20.24
N LEU A 24 8.03 -7.29 19.57
CA LEU A 24 6.82 -7.18 18.76
C LEU A 24 5.57 -6.95 19.62
N GLN A 25 5.44 -7.62 20.77
CA GLN A 25 4.29 -7.42 21.66
C GLN A 25 4.28 -6.01 22.27
N GLU A 26 5.44 -5.49 22.70
CA GLU A 26 5.57 -4.10 23.14
C GLU A 26 5.20 -3.11 22.04
N SER A 27 5.65 -3.36 20.81
CA SER A 27 5.35 -2.54 19.64
C SER A 27 3.86 -2.55 19.28
N ILE A 28 3.19 -3.69 19.43
CA ILE A 28 1.74 -3.81 19.22
C ILE A 28 0.99 -3.01 20.29
N GLU A 29 1.41 -3.08 21.56
CA GLU A 29 0.80 -2.30 22.62
C GLU A 29 1.00 -0.79 22.41
N LEU A 30 2.20 -0.37 22.02
CA LEU A 30 2.46 1.01 21.62
C LEU A 30 1.56 1.45 20.46
N THR A 31 1.38 0.58 19.46
CA THR A 31 0.49 0.84 18.32
C THR A 31 -0.96 1.04 18.75
N ARG A 32 -1.46 0.28 19.73
CA ARG A 32 -2.80 0.48 20.31
C ARG A 32 -2.93 1.84 21.00
N GLN A 33 -1.90 2.26 21.75
CA GLN A 33 -1.87 3.56 22.39
C GLN A 33 -1.84 4.70 21.36
N MET A 34 -1.01 4.57 20.32
CA MET A 34 -0.97 5.54 19.22
C MET A 34 -2.32 5.63 18.47
N LYS A 35 -2.99 4.49 18.24
CA LYS A 35 -4.35 4.47 17.69
C LYS A 35 -5.33 5.23 18.57
N ALA A 36 -5.30 5.03 19.88
CA ALA A 36 -6.16 5.75 20.83
C ALA A 36 -5.92 7.26 20.80
N LEU A 37 -4.72 7.71 20.40
CA LEU A 37 -4.34 9.10 20.23
C LEU A 37 -4.64 9.64 18.81
N GLY A 38 -5.23 8.83 17.93
CA GLY A 38 -5.66 9.26 16.61
C GLY A 38 -4.76 8.84 15.45
N LEU A 39 -3.88 7.85 15.62
CA LEU A 39 -3.15 7.27 14.49
C LEU A 39 -4.10 6.51 13.57
N ASP A 40 -4.07 6.81 12.28
CA ASP A 40 -4.92 6.19 11.24
C ASP A 40 -4.24 5.02 10.55
N LEU A 41 -2.91 5.02 10.43
CA LEU A 41 -2.15 3.95 9.77
C LEU A 41 -0.73 3.86 10.33
N LEU A 42 -0.25 2.63 10.53
CA LEU A 42 1.15 2.36 10.84
C LEU A 42 1.88 1.77 9.62
N ASN A 43 3.02 2.35 9.25
CA ASN A 43 3.96 1.73 8.33
C ASN A 43 4.97 0.89 9.13
N VAL A 44 4.77 -0.42 9.08
CA VAL A 44 5.59 -1.42 9.77
C VAL A 44 6.98 -1.51 9.15
N SER A 45 8.01 -1.43 9.98
CA SER A 45 9.41 -1.47 9.56
C SER A 45 10.26 -2.31 10.53
N VAL A 46 11.54 -2.49 10.20
CA VAL A 46 12.59 -2.95 11.12
C VAL A 46 13.20 -1.74 11.81
N GLY A 47 13.59 -1.87 13.07
CA GLY A 47 14.15 -0.76 13.86
C GLY A 47 15.54 -0.35 13.41
N PHE A 48 16.42 -1.30 13.16
CA PHE A 48 17.84 -1.07 12.84
C PHE A 48 18.59 -0.31 13.95
N THR A 49 18.18 -0.48 15.19
CA THR A 49 18.82 0.17 16.35
C THR A 49 19.97 -0.66 16.88
N ILE A 50 20.03 -1.95 16.55
CA ILE A 50 21.01 -2.93 17.01
C ILE A 50 21.89 -3.35 15.83
N ALA A 51 23.20 -3.47 16.07
CA ALA A 51 24.16 -3.81 15.02
C ALA A 51 24.12 -5.30 14.62
N GLU A 52 23.84 -6.19 15.58
CA GLU A 52 23.81 -7.63 15.36
C GLU A 52 22.38 -8.11 15.16
N THR A 53 21.95 -8.21 13.92
CA THR A 53 20.60 -8.64 13.54
C THR A 53 20.65 -9.78 12.54
N ASN A 54 19.70 -10.70 12.62
CA ASN A 54 19.56 -11.80 11.68
C ASN A 54 18.28 -11.63 10.85
N ILE A 55 18.24 -10.58 10.02
CA ILE A 55 17.08 -10.26 9.21
C ILE A 55 16.86 -11.31 8.13
N PRO A 56 15.68 -11.93 8.03
CA PRO A 56 15.34 -12.94 7.03
C PRO A 56 15.03 -12.29 5.67
N TRP A 57 16.03 -11.68 5.05
CA TRP A 57 15.86 -10.98 3.79
C TRP A 57 15.18 -11.83 2.73
N GLY A 58 14.12 -11.29 2.12
CA GLY A 58 13.36 -11.98 1.08
C GLY A 58 12.17 -11.16 0.60
N PRO A 59 11.41 -11.68 -0.38
CA PRO A 59 10.21 -11.03 -0.88
C PRO A 59 9.17 -10.84 0.24
N ALA A 60 8.74 -9.60 0.47
CA ALA A 60 7.69 -9.24 1.44
C ALA A 60 7.91 -9.83 2.85
N PHE A 61 9.16 -9.98 3.32
CA PHE A 61 9.49 -10.71 4.56
C PHE A 61 8.81 -10.14 5.82
N LEU A 62 8.42 -8.86 5.81
CA LEU A 62 7.65 -8.25 6.89
C LEU A 62 6.13 -8.54 6.81
N GLY A 63 5.65 -9.21 5.78
CA GLY A 63 4.23 -9.48 5.61
C GLY A 63 3.56 -10.15 6.82
N PRO A 64 4.10 -11.28 7.34
CA PRO A 64 3.55 -11.93 8.54
C PRO A 64 3.56 -11.04 9.79
N ILE A 65 4.60 -10.22 9.96
CA ILE A 65 4.73 -9.28 11.08
C ILE A 65 3.69 -8.17 10.95
N ALA A 66 3.54 -7.59 9.74
CA ALA A 66 2.55 -6.56 9.47
C ALA A 66 1.12 -7.08 9.72
N GLN A 67 0.81 -8.31 9.29
CA GLN A 67 -0.47 -8.96 9.56
C GLN A 67 -0.74 -9.11 11.06
N GLN A 68 0.26 -9.51 11.82
CA GLN A 68 0.12 -9.67 13.27
C GLN A 68 -0.15 -8.32 13.96
N VAL A 69 0.55 -7.26 13.57
CA VAL A 69 0.31 -5.89 14.07
C VAL A 69 -1.10 -5.43 13.68
N GLN A 70 -1.51 -5.60 12.42
CA GLN A 70 -2.84 -5.25 11.93
C GLN A 70 -3.95 -5.90 12.76
N GLN A 71 -3.85 -7.22 12.95
CA GLN A 71 -4.89 -7.98 13.65
C GLN A 71 -4.95 -7.65 15.14
N GLN A 72 -3.79 -7.55 15.80
CA GLN A 72 -3.75 -7.36 17.25
C GLN A 72 -3.97 -5.91 17.67
N ALA A 73 -3.49 -4.93 16.91
CA ALA A 73 -3.76 -3.52 17.17
C ALA A 73 -5.09 -3.05 16.55
N ALA A 74 -5.69 -3.84 15.66
CA ALA A 74 -6.88 -3.49 14.88
C ALA A 74 -6.73 -2.13 14.19
N LEU A 75 -5.56 -1.87 13.60
CA LEU A 75 -5.19 -0.64 12.92
C LEU A 75 -4.73 -0.98 11.50
N PRO A 76 -5.12 -0.21 10.47
CA PRO A 76 -4.58 -0.38 9.14
C PRO A 76 -3.05 -0.28 9.13
N VAL A 77 -2.41 -1.17 8.36
CA VAL A 77 -0.95 -1.21 8.26
C VAL A 77 -0.47 -1.11 6.82
N ALA A 78 0.68 -0.50 6.66
CA ALA A 78 1.48 -0.57 5.44
C ALA A 78 2.81 -1.24 5.75
N SER A 79 3.46 -1.81 4.75
CA SER A 79 4.85 -2.22 4.86
C SER A 79 5.57 -2.14 3.52
N SER A 80 6.89 -2.29 3.59
CA SER A 80 7.78 -2.28 2.43
C SER A 80 8.72 -3.49 2.52
N TRP A 81 9.89 -3.39 1.88
CA TRP A 81 10.95 -4.39 1.84
C TRP A 81 10.64 -5.63 0.99
N GLY A 82 11.42 -5.78 -0.08
CA GLY A 82 11.27 -6.91 -0.99
C GLY A 82 9.96 -6.94 -1.80
N ILE A 83 9.19 -5.85 -1.81
CA ILE A 83 7.99 -5.70 -2.64
C ILE A 83 8.36 -4.80 -3.82
N ASP A 84 8.83 -5.40 -4.91
CA ASP A 84 9.34 -4.69 -6.08
C ASP A 84 8.57 -5.04 -7.37
N THR A 85 7.78 -6.10 -7.34
CA THR A 85 6.93 -6.50 -8.47
C THR A 85 5.45 -6.28 -8.18
N PRO A 86 4.64 -6.00 -9.23
CA PRO A 86 3.19 -5.84 -9.07
C PRO A 86 2.51 -7.06 -8.46
N GLN A 87 2.95 -8.27 -8.81
CA GLN A 87 2.36 -9.49 -8.29
C GLN A 87 2.64 -9.69 -6.79
N LEU A 88 3.85 -9.33 -6.31
CA LEU A 88 4.15 -9.37 -4.87
C LEU A 88 3.31 -8.34 -4.10
N ALA A 89 3.14 -7.14 -4.66
CA ALA A 89 2.30 -6.11 -4.06
C ALA A 89 0.84 -6.57 -3.95
N GLU A 90 0.28 -7.09 -5.03
CA GLU A 90 -1.09 -7.63 -5.06
C GLU A 90 -1.26 -8.79 -4.07
N ASN A 91 -0.32 -9.75 -4.06
CA ASN A 91 -0.38 -10.88 -3.16
C ASN A 91 -0.33 -10.46 -1.69
N ALA A 92 0.50 -9.49 -1.32
CA ALA A 92 0.62 -9.01 0.04
C ALA A 92 -0.69 -8.39 0.58
N VAL A 93 -1.40 -7.63 -0.28
CA VAL A 93 -2.70 -7.05 0.07
C VAL A 93 -3.82 -8.08 0.01
N ALA A 94 -3.91 -8.85 -1.06
CA ALA A 94 -4.99 -9.83 -1.26
C ALA A 94 -4.96 -10.96 -0.24
N SER A 95 -3.79 -11.33 0.29
CA SER A 95 -3.66 -12.32 1.37
C SER A 95 -3.92 -11.75 2.77
N GLY A 96 -4.18 -10.44 2.89
CA GLY A 96 -4.43 -9.77 4.17
C GLY A 96 -3.18 -9.61 5.03
N GLN A 97 -1.99 -9.63 4.44
CA GLN A 97 -0.76 -9.37 5.19
C GLN A 97 -0.60 -7.89 5.55
N MET A 98 -1.13 -7.02 4.73
CA MET A 98 -1.15 -5.57 4.95
C MET A 98 -2.26 -4.92 4.14
N ASP A 99 -2.65 -3.70 4.50
CA ASP A 99 -3.67 -2.93 3.78
C ASP A 99 -3.08 -2.15 2.60
N LEU A 100 -1.83 -1.71 2.74
CA LEU A 100 -1.12 -0.92 1.74
C LEU A 100 0.32 -1.41 1.58
N VAL A 101 0.86 -1.27 0.38
CA VAL A 101 2.27 -1.52 0.09
C VAL A 101 3.03 -0.22 -0.12
N MET A 102 4.24 -0.14 0.41
CA MET A 102 5.14 0.99 0.24
C MET A 102 6.22 0.63 -0.78
N ILE A 103 6.15 1.25 -1.94
CA ILE A 103 7.09 1.00 -3.04
C ILE A 103 8.12 2.13 -3.09
N GLY A 104 9.36 1.83 -2.78
CA GLY A 104 10.47 2.80 -2.79
C GLY A 104 11.34 2.69 -4.04
N ARG A 105 12.35 1.83 -4.01
CA ARG A 105 13.37 1.71 -5.06
C ARG A 105 12.83 1.39 -6.44
N ALA A 106 11.75 0.59 -6.53
CA ALA A 106 11.10 0.31 -7.81
C ALA A 106 10.46 1.56 -8.42
N HIS A 107 9.93 2.48 -7.61
CA HIS A 107 9.46 3.80 -8.08
C HIS A 107 10.60 4.72 -8.52
N LEU A 108 11.76 4.66 -7.86
CA LEU A 108 12.95 5.42 -8.33
C LEU A 108 13.43 4.92 -9.69
N ALA A 109 13.39 3.60 -9.91
CA ALA A 109 13.77 2.99 -11.18
C ALA A 109 12.71 3.23 -12.29
N ASN A 110 11.44 3.28 -11.92
CA ASN A 110 10.35 3.54 -12.84
C ASN A 110 9.30 4.48 -12.18
N PRO A 111 9.33 5.79 -12.48
CA PRO A 111 8.38 6.75 -11.92
C PRO A 111 6.90 6.45 -12.23
N HIS A 112 6.64 5.65 -13.26
CA HIS A 112 5.31 5.20 -13.64
C HIS A 112 5.03 3.76 -13.18
N TRP A 113 5.69 3.30 -12.14
CA TRP A 113 5.56 1.94 -11.62
C TRP A 113 4.09 1.54 -11.40
N SER A 114 3.27 2.42 -10.80
CA SER A 114 1.85 2.16 -10.55
C SER A 114 1.05 1.92 -11.84
N TYR A 115 1.35 2.67 -12.90
CA TYR A 115 0.71 2.47 -14.21
C TYR A 115 1.12 1.12 -14.85
N VAL A 116 2.40 0.79 -14.78
CA VAL A 116 2.92 -0.50 -15.27
C VAL A 116 2.33 -1.65 -14.45
N ALA A 117 2.21 -1.49 -13.13
CA ALA A 117 1.58 -2.47 -12.25
C ALA A 117 0.11 -2.70 -12.63
N ALA A 118 -0.65 -1.63 -12.83
CA ALA A 118 -2.05 -1.72 -13.26
C ALA A 118 -2.20 -2.44 -14.62
N GLN A 119 -1.27 -2.21 -15.56
CA GLN A 119 -1.25 -2.92 -16.84
C GLN A 119 -0.93 -4.42 -16.68
N GLN A 120 0.09 -4.76 -15.88
CA GLN A 120 0.50 -6.15 -15.66
C GLN A 120 -0.55 -6.96 -14.90
N LEU A 121 -1.23 -6.33 -13.95
CA LEU A 121 -2.33 -6.92 -13.18
C LEU A 121 -3.66 -6.89 -13.94
N GLN A 122 -3.67 -6.39 -15.17
CA GLN A 122 -4.85 -6.31 -16.03
C GLN A 122 -6.03 -5.57 -15.38
N ILE A 123 -5.73 -4.49 -14.65
CA ILE A 123 -6.74 -3.63 -14.06
C ILE A 123 -7.47 -2.87 -15.18
N ASP A 124 -8.79 -2.77 -15.05
CA ASP A 124 -9.59 -1.96 -15.96
C ASP A 124 -9.14 -0.49 -15.94
N ASN A 125 -8.89 0.08 -17.12
CA ASN A 125 -8.44 1.46 -17.27
C ASN A 125 -7.17 1.80 -16.47
N PRO A 126 -6.04 1.13 -16.73
CA PRO A 126 -4.80 1.28 -15.95
C PRO A 126 -4.28 2.73 -15.92
N ALA A 127 -4.64 3.55 -16.92
CA ALA A 127 -4.25 4.96 -16.95
C ALA A 127 -4.88 5.81 -15.83
N TRP A 128 -5.96 5.36 -15.19
CA TRP A 128 -6.63 6.11 -14.11
C TRP A 128 -5.81 6.23 -12.82
N VAL A 129 -4.76 5.43 -12.67
CA VAL A 129 -3.80 5.55 -11.56
C VAL A 129 -2.92 6.80 -11.69
N LEU A 130 -2.90 7.44 -12.85
CA LEU A 130 -2.12 8.63 -13.12
C LEU A 130 -2.95 9.91 -12.95
N PRO A 131 -2.30 11.07 -12.77
CA PRO A 131 -2.98 12.36 -12.79
C PRO A 131 -3.83 12.53 -14.07
N ALA A 132 -4.99 13.16 -13.94
CA ALA A 132 -5.98 13.28 -15.00
C ALA A 132 -5.45 13.71 -16.38
N PRO A 133 -4.50 14.68 -16.48
CA PRO A 133 -3.95 15.06 -17.80
C PRO A 133 -3.24 13.92 -18.51
N TYR A 134 -2.51 13.08 -17.79
CA TYR A 134 -1.81 11.92 -18.35
C TYR A 134 -2.77 10.77 -18.63
N ALA A 135 -3.69 10.51 -17.69
CA ALA A 135 -4.71 9.47 -17.82
C ALA A 135 -5.54 9.64 -19.09
N HIS A 136 -5.95 10.88 -19.39
CA HIS A 136 -6.74 11.21 -20.58
C HIS A 136 -6.07 10.76 -21.88
N TRP A 137 -4.78 11.01 -22.03
CA TRP A 137 -4.04 10.65 -23.24
C TRP A 137 -3.68 9.17 -23.29
N LEU A 138 -3.28 8.58 -22.17
CA LEU A 138 -2.89 7.18 -22.10
C LEU A 138 -4.07 6.22 -22.23
N ALA A 139 -5.24 6.59 -21.75
CA ALA A 139 -6.46 5.80 -21.95
C ALA A 139 -6.83 5.66 -23.43
N ARG A 140 -6.40 6.61 -24.28
CA ARG A 140 -6.62 6.61 -25.73
C ARG A 140 -5.46 6.00 -26.52
N ARG A 141 -4.32 5.71 -25.88
CA ARG A 141 -3.17 5.12 -26.54
C ARG A 141 -3.43 3.65 -26.86
N ARG A 142 -3.48 3.30 -28.13
CA ARG A 142 -3.47 1.90 -28.57
C ARG A 142 -2.03 1.44 -28.77
N VAL A 143 -1.65 0.34 -28.14
CA VAL A 143 -0.38 -0.34 -28.41
C VAL A 143 -0.59 -1.20 -29.66
N GLY A 144 0.05 -0.82 -30.79
CA GLY A 144 -0.03 -1.53 -32.04
C GLY A 144 -0.98 -0.89 -33.07
N GLY A 145 -0.51 0.13 -33.77
CA GLY A 145 -0.90 0.55 -35.15
C GLY A 145 -2.37 0.69 -35.55
N GLY A 146 -3.31 0.85 -34.64
CA GLY A 146 -4.73 0.98 -34.96
C GLY A 146 -5.27 2.40 -34.75
N SER A 147 -6.13 2.86 -35.66
CA SER A 147 -6.76 4.18 -35.71
C SER A 147 -7.48 4.54 -34.38
N TYR A 148 -7.48 5.83 -34.05
CA TYR A 148 -8.24 6.39 -32.92
C TYR A 148 -9.73 6.08 -33.06
N SER A 149 -10.31 5.39 -32.08
CA SER A 149 -11.77 5.22 -32.00
C SER A 149 -12.31 6.12 -30.87
N SER A 150 -13.36 6.85 -31.19
CA SER A 150 -14.00 7.85 -30.34
C SER A 150 -15.05 7.30 -29.37
N ALA A 151 -14.93 6.05 -28.94
CA ALA A 151 -15.87 5.47 -27.99
C ALA A 151 -15.24 5.33 -26.60
N CYS A 152 -15.32 6.38 -25.79
CA CYS A 152 -15.12 6.31 -24.34
C CYS A 152 -16.49 6.11 -23.69
N SER A 153 -16.90 4.87 -23.51
CA SER A 153 -18.07 4.54 -22.68
C SER A 153 -17.63 4.61 -21.21
N LEU A 154 -18.23 5.51 -20.45
CA LEU A 154 -18.10 5.62 -18.99
C LEU A 154 -18.94 4.50 -18.34
N ALA A 155 -18.52 3.26 -18.46
CA ALA A 155 -19.09 2.18 -17.70
C ALA A 155 -18.23 1.96 -16.43
N HIS A 156 -18.82 2.13 -15.25
CA HIS A 156 -18.20 1.70 -14.00
C HIS A 156 -18.08 0.17 -13.99
N PRO A 157 -16.91 -0.39 -13.74
CA PRO A 157 -16.76 -1.83 -13.63
C PRO A 157 -17.28 -2.32 -12.29
N THR A 158 -18.21 -3.27 -12.35
CA THR A 158 -18.64 -4.12 -11.24
C THR A 158 -17.95 -5.47 -11.35
N THR A 159 -16.69 -5.58 -11.00
CA THR A 159 -16.05 -6.88 -10.74
C THR A 159 -14.86 -6.68 -9.79
N GLY A 160 -14.93 -7.38 -8.66
CA GLY A 160 -14.10 -7.23 -7.49
C GLY A 160 -12.65 -7.71 -7.62
N ARG A 161 -11.82 -6.92 -8.28
CA ARG A 161 -10.38 -6.91 -8.07
C ARG A 161 -9.99 -5.50 -7.67
N THR A 162 -9.72 -5.31 -6.41
CA THR A 162 -9.34 -4.02 -5.86
C THR A 162 -7.83 -3.99 -5.70
N MET A 163 -7.14 -3.44 -6.70
CA MET A 163 -5.82 -2.90 -6.45
C MET A 163 -6.05 -1.61 -5.66
N VAL A 164 -5.70 -1.60 -4.39
CA VAL A 164 -5.77 -0.41 -3.56
C VAL A 164 -4.59 0.49 -3.90
N LEU A 165 -4.70 1.19 -5.01
CA LEU A 165 -3.92 2.41 -5.26
C LEU A 165 -4.63 3.51 -4.50
N ALA A 166 -3.98 3.95 -3.44
CA ALA A 166 -4.56 4.85 -2.49
C ALA A 166 -4.84 6.23 -3.05
N ARG A 167 -6.09 6.62 -3.19
CA ARG A 167 -6.56 7.96 -3.53
C ARG A 167 -7.44 8.48 -2.41
N TRP A 168 -7.09 9.62 -1.84
CA TRP A 168 -7.94 10.31 -0.88
C TRP A 168 -9.25 10.78 -1.55
N ARG A 169 -10.40 10.36 -1.04
CA ARG A 169 -11.70 10.96 -1.32
C ARG A 169 -12.28 11.50 -0.03
N ASN A 170 -12.59 12.78 -0.02
CA ASN A 170 -13.57 13.33 0.91
C ASN A 170 -14.94 12.90 0.40
N ASP A 171 -15.54 11.91 1.03
CA ASP A 171 -16.93 11.56 0.83
C ASP A 171 -17.68 11.94 2.12
N GLU A 172 -18.47 12.99 2.04
CA GLU A 172 -19.20 13.55 3.18
C GLU A 172 -20.41 12.69 3.62
N SER A 173 -20.63 11.53 2.98
CA SER A 173 -21.90 10.78 3.15
C SER A 173 -21.79 9.41 3.84
N SER A 174 -20.60 8.94 4.24
CA SER A 174 -20.52 7.66 4.94
C SER A 174 -19.47 7.66 6.05
N ALA A 175 -19.83 7.10 7.21
CA ALA A 175 -18.99 6.94 8.39
C ALA A 175 -17.89 5.87 8.22
N GLY A 176 -17.16 5.90 7.11
CA GLY A 176 -16.04 5.03 6.80
C GLY A 176 -14.94 5.83 6.11
N ARG A 177 -13.84 6.09 6.80
CA ARG A 177 -12.65 6.72 6.20
C ARG A 177 -11.94 5.69 5.34
N THR A 178 -11.97 5.84 4.02
CA THR A 178 -11.17 5.03 3.09
C THR A 178 -9.93 5.81 2.70
N MET A 179 -8.76 5.32 3.05
CA MET A 179 -7.48 5.92 2.71
C MET A 179 -6.99 5.33 1.39
N VAL A 180 -6.70 6.21 0.43
CA VAL A 180 -6.24 5.85 -0.92
C VAL A 180 -4.94 6.63 -1.22
N PHE A 181 -3.76 5.99 -1.40
CA PHE A 181 -2.49 6.64 -1.80
C PHE A 181 -2.18 6.38 -3.28
N ALA A 182 -1.79 7.40 -4.01
CA ALA A 182 -1.27 7.32 -5.37
C ALA A 182 0.26 7.31 -5.38
#